data_5606fe32fa0a2729fbe96c02d7e74baa
#
_entry.id   5606fe32fa0a2729fbe96c02d7e74baa
#
_cell.length_a   1.000
_cell.length_b   1.000
_cell.length_c   1.000
_cell.angle_alpha   90.00
_cell.angle_beta   90.00
_cell.angle_gamma   90.00
#
_symmetry.space_group_name_H-M   'P 1'
#
loop_
_entity.id
_entity.type
_entity.pdbx_description
1 polymer ?
#
loop_
_entity_poly.entity_id
_entity_poly.type
_entity_poly.pdbx_seq_one_letter_code
_entity_poly.pdbx_strand_id
1 'polypeptide(L)'
;MNKLSFARLGLAPVVAAGLALLQLAGAGSALAAANCIKGEHKAPFKIGWANIYSIPTWMKETTGTIEDMANVLKKQGLVDSLTITDAQGNANTQIQQIQSMIDAKLDAIIVDAGSATALDRVIADACSKGIAVTNFDSLVDTKDLTTKIDTDQQQWGKLAAEWLVKQLNGKGNILVLNGPAGVSVSDDRRKGAEPVFKANPSIKILAETNTPYNAAPAQEAVTNLLFSNPEIDGVWSQGGALSAGAVTAFEKQGRKLVPITGENYRPFLEMWKQKKLTAWATQQPNWLAAFAVYAAVKGLQGDDIPAYIDVPLPIIDEANLDGYLARAKDFAADGYIYSPYDTKLFDELIAKSLKK
;
A
#
# COMPACT_ATOMS: atom_id res chain seq x y z
N MET A 1 -36.58 -22.85 85.37
CA MET A 1 -35.67 -22.56 86.54
C MET A 1 -34.33 -22.10 86.02
N ASN A 2 -33.91 -20.96 86.59
CA ASN A 2 -32.53 -20.35 86.58
C ASN A 2 -31.99 -19.86 85.21
N LYS A 3 -32.01 -18.60 85.03
CA LYS A 3 -31.31 -17.38 85.54
C LYS A 3 -29.93 -17.18 84.87
N LEU A 4 -29.91 -16.04 84.19
CA LEU A 4 -28.88 -14.95 84.20
C LEU A 4 -27.47 -15.36 83.68
N SER A 5 -26.79 -14.60 82.86
CA SER A 5 -26.31 -13.26 83.18
C SER A 5 -25.71 -12.54 81.92
N PHE A 6 -25.75 -11.23 81.94
CA PHE A 6 -25.20 -10.28 81.01
C PHE A 6 -23.67 -10.28 81.03
N ALA A 7 -23.04 -10.05 79.84
CA ALA A 7 -21.81 -9.24 79.77
C ALA A 7 -21.74 -8.51 78.45
N ARG A 8 -21.69 -7.19 78.56
CA ARG A 8 -21.38 -6.23 77.48
C ARG A 8 -19.86 -6.21 77.30
N LEU A 9 -19.45 -5.93 76.06
CA LEU A 9 -18.28 -5.16 75.61
C LEU A 9 -17.96 -5.68 74.20
N GLY A 10 -17.77 -4.94 73.14
CA GLY A 10 -17.18 -3.72 72.88
C GLY A 10 -17.19 -3.55 71.37
N LEU A 11 -17.62 -2.43 70.87
CA LEU A 11 -17.52 -2.05 69.45
C LEU A 11 -16.05 -1.93 69.05
N ALA A 12 -15.66 -2.61 67.96
CA ALA A 12 -14.51 -2.27 67.19
C ALA A 12 -14.93 -1.97 65.75
N PRO A 13 -14.42 -0.91 65.10
CA PRO A 13 -14.88 -0.55 63.78
C PRO A 13 -14.25 -1.46 62.70
N VAL A 14 -15.10 -2.05 61.91
CA VAL A 14 -14.66 -2.76 60.70
C VAL A 14 -14.25 -1.73 59.65
N VAL A 15 -12.94 -1.65 59.44
CA VAL A 15 -12.36 -0.92 58.34
C VAL A 15 -12.66 -1.71 57.06
N ALA A 16 -13.59 -1.20 56.27
CA ALA A 16 -13.86 -1.71 54.94
C ALA A 16 -12.67 -1.32 54.02
N ALA A 17 -11.73 -2.25 53.79
CA ALA A 17 -10.74 -2.12 52.75
C ALA A 17 -11.43 -2.28 51.39
N GLY A 18 -11.76 -1.16 50.76
CA GLY A 18 -12.21 -1.13 49.39
C GLY A 18 -11.08 -1.57 48.47
N LEU A 19 -11.16 -2.78 47.90
CA LEU A 19 -10.37 -3.15 46.75
C LEU A 19 -10.84 -2.29 45.56
N ALA A 20 -10.09 -1.22 45.27
CA ALA A 20 -10.15 -0.55 44.01
C ALA A 20 -9.49 -1.49 42.97
N LEU A 21 -10.30 -2.22 42.22
CA LEU A 21 -9.88 -2.84 40.95
C LEU A 21 -9.52 -1.69 40.00
N LEU A 22 -8.25 -1.37 39.89
CA LEU A 22 -7.72 -0.63 38.75
C LEU A 22 -7.92 -1.52 37.52
N GLN A 23 -8.98 -1.27 36.79
CA GLN A 23 -9.07 -1.67 35.39
C GLN A 23 -8.01 -0.85 34.64
N LEU A 24 -6.83 -1.44 34.45
CA LEU A 24 -5.94 -1.03 33.39
C LEU A 24 -6.67 -1.35 32.07
N ALA A 25 -7.47 -0.39 31.62
CA ALA A 25 -7.84 -0.30 30.22
C ALA A 25 -6.50 -0.13 29.48
N GLY A 26 -6.06 -1.22 28.84
CA GLY A 26 -5.00 -1.16 27.86
C GLY A 26 -5.49 -0.21 26.74
N ALA A 27 -5.20 1.07 26.89
CA ALA A 27 -5.21 2.00 25.78
C ALA A 27 -4.13 1.49 24.83
N GLY A 28 -4.53 0.71 23.83
CA GLY A 28 -3.73 0.52 22.64
C GLY A 28 -3.36 1.91 22.19
N SER A 29 -2.08 2.21 22.21
CA SER A 29 -1.56 3.48 21.68
C SER A 29 -1.89 3.49 20.20
N ALA A 30 -3.04 4.06 19.82
CA ALA A 30 -3.19 4.60 18.49
C ALA A 30 -1.98 5.51 18.35
N LEU A 31 -1.08 5.17 17.41
CA LEU A 31 0.05 6.01 17.07
C LEU A 31 -0.57 7.33 16.61
N ALA A 32 -0.58 8.31 17.51
CA ALA A 32 -1.06 9.64 17.17
C ALA A 32 -0.24 10.09 15.96
N ALA A 33 -0.92 10.48 14.88
CA ALA A 33 -0.27 11.14 13.76
C ALA A 33 0.58 12.30 14.31
N ALA A 34 1.79 12.47 13.83
CA ALA A 34 2.50 13.71 14.07
C ALA A 34 1.58 14.79 13.52
N ASN A 35 1.11 15.69 14.40
CA ASN A 35 0.21 16.75 13.98
C ASN A 35 1.00 17.78 13.16
N CYS A 36 1.20 17.48 11.88
CA CYS A 36 1.87 18.36 10.94
C CYS A 36 1.04 19.60 10.65
N ILE A 37 -0.28 19.49 10.73
CA ILE A 37 -1.18 20.59 10.45
C ILE A 37 -1.23 21.50 11.66
N LYS A 38 -0.60 22.67 11.56
CA LYS A 38 -0.48 23.66 12.63
C LYS A 38 -1.15 24.96 12.22
N GLY A 39 -1.95 25.50 13.14
CA GLY A 39 -2.64 26.77 12.90
C GLY A 39 -3.93 26.61 12.11
N GLU A 40 -4.49 27.76 11.70
CA GLU A 40 -5.71 27.81 10.90
C GLU A 40 -5.36 27.82 9.42
N HIS A 41 -5.82 26.82 8.68
CA HIS A 41 -5.72 26.76 7.23
C HIS A 41 -7.04 27.20 6.59
N LYS A 42 -6.99 27.98 5.54
CA LYS A 42 -8.18 28.49 4.83
C LYS A 42 -8.18 28.06 3.37
N ALA A 43 -9.25 27.41 2.97
CA ALA A 43 -9.46 27.10 1.58
C ALA A 43 -9.57 28.39 0.73
N PRO A 44 -9.19 28.33 -0.57
CA PRO A 44 -8.75 27.14 -1.30
C PRO A 44 -7.26 26.84 -1.10
N PHE A 45 -6.92 25.52 -1.01
CA PHE A 45 -5.58 25.02 -0.70
C PHE A 45 -4.70 24.83 -1.94
N LYS A 46 -3.41 25.05 -1.79
CA LYS A 46 -2.36 24.76 -2.78
C LYS A 46 -1.74 23.40 -2.47
N ILE A 47 -1.79 22.47 -3.40
CA ILE A 47 -1.35 21.09 -3.21
C ILE A 47 -0.19 20.80 -4.15
N GLY A 48 0.83 20.10 -3.66
CA GLY A 48 1.92 19.54 -4.44
C GLY A 48 1.85 18.02 -4.47
N TRP A 49 2.22 17.42 -5.60
CA TRP A 49 2.53 16.00 -5.67
C TRP A 49 3.98 15.80 -6.09
N ALA A 50 4.78 15.28 -5.17
CA ALA A 50 6.16 14.88 -5.39
C ALA A 50 6.17 13.41 -5.84
N ASN A 51 6.10 13.20 -7.16
CA ASN A 51 6.10 11.88 -7.77
C ASN A 51 7.52 11.40 -8.05
N ILE A 52 7.79 10.13 -7.79
CA ILE A 52 9.10 9.54 -8.11
C ILE A 52 9.24 9.19 -9.59
N TYR A 53 8.15 8.75 -10.27
CA TYR A 53 8.14 8.41 -11.70
C TYR A 53 6.86 8.85 -12.39
N SER A 54 6.94 9.20 -13.69
CA SER A 54 5.76 9.36 -14.56
C SER A 54 5.47 8.13 -15.44
N ILE A 55 6.34 7.17 -15.45
CA ILE A 55 6.22 5.85 -16.08
C ILE A 55 6.60 4.79 -15.06
N PRO A 56 5.93 3.65 -15.02
CA PRO A 56 5.09 2.97 -16.01
C PRO A 56 3.60 3.38 -15.97
N THR A 57 2.75 2.66 -16.73
CA THR A 57 1.32 2.95 -16.91
C THR A 57 0.57 3.13 -15.58
N TRP A 58 0.91 2.35 -14.53
CA TRP A 58 0.33 2.50 -13.20
C TRP A 58 0.44 3.95 -12.70
N MET A 59 1.63 4.55 -12.81
CA MET A 59 1.88 5.94 -12.40
C MET A 59 1.12 6.96 -13.26
N LYS A 60 0.98 6.70 -14.56
CA LYS A 60 0.18 7.57 -15.44
C LYS A 60 -1.29 7.57 -15.05
N GLU A 61 -1.86 6.41 -14.75
CA GLU A 61 -3.23 6.29 -14.27
C GLU A 61 -3.39 6.92 -12.87
N THR A 62 -2.42 6.73 -12.00
CA THR A 62 -2.35 7.36 -10.68
C THR A 62 -2.35 8.88 -10.80
N THR A 63 -1.60 9.44 -11.77
CA THR A 63 -1.65 10.88 -12.11
C THR A 63 -3.06 11.31 -12.49
N GLY A 64 -3.76 10.54 -13.31
CA GLY A 64 -5.16 10.84 -13.68
C GLY A 64 -6.07 10.89 -12.45
N THR A 65 -5.94 9.94 -11.52
CA THR A 65 -6.79 9.92 -10.32
C THR A 65 -6.55 11.09 -9.37
N ILE A 66 -5.29 11.53 -9.21
CA ILE A 66 -4.97 12.70 -8.37
C ILE A 66 -5.49 14.00 -8.99
N GLU A 67 -5.35 14.15 -10.33
CA GLU A 67 -5.87 15.29 -11.07
C GLU A 67 -7.40 15.35 -10.99
N ASP A 68 -8.08 14.22 -11.17
CA ASP A 68 -9.52 14.11 -11.07
C ASP A 68 -10.04 14.53 -9.69
N MET A 69 -9.42 14.03 -8.62
CA MET A 69 -9.80 14.40 -7.25
C MET A 69 -9.52 15.88 -6.98
N ALA A 70 -8.36 16.39 -7.37
CA ALA A 70 -8.06 17.82 -7.24
C ALA A 70 -9.09 18.70 -8.00
N ASN A 71 -9.53 18.28 -9.19
CA ASN A 71 -10.56 18.97 -9.97
C ASN A 71 -11.95 18.91 -9.28
N VAL A 72 -12.31 17.79 -8.66
CA VAL A 72 -13.54 17.68 -7.86
C VAL A 72 -13.51 18.67 -6.71
N LEU A 73 -12.41 18.68 -5.94
CA LEU A 73 -12.23 19.57 -4.79
C LEU A 73 -12.12 21.05 -5.20
N LYS A 74 -11.55 21.35 -6.38
CA LYS A 74 -11.51 22.70 -6.95
C LYS A 74 -12.90 23.22 -7.27
N LYS A 75 -13.77 22.39 -7.84
CA LYS A 75 -15.18 22.76 -8.09
C LYS A 75 -15.96 23.05 -6.79
N GLN A 76 -15.52 22.47 -5.68
CA GLN A 76 -16.07 22.73 -4.33
C GLN A 76 -15.46 23.96 -3.65
N GLY A 77 -14.49 24.65 -4.28
CA GLY A 77 -13.78 25.78 -3.71
C GLY A 77 -12.73 25.42 -2.63
N LEU A 78 -12.35 24.14 -2.55
CA LEU A 78 -11.42 23.63 -1.54
C LEU A 78 -9.96 23.60 -2.02
N VAL A 79 -9.72 23.45 -3.32
CA VAL A 79 -8.39 23.42 -3.93
C VAL A 79 -8.22 24.58 -4.90
N ASP A 80 -7.12 25.32 -4.77
CA ASP A 80 -6.70 26.35 -5.72
C ASP A 80 -5.91 25.75 -6.88
N SER A 81 -4.86 25.01 -6.56
CA SER A 81 -3.92 24.47 -7.54
C SER A 81 -3.36 23.11 -7.12
N LEU A 82 -2.99 22.32 -8.12
CA LEU A 82 -2.21 21.10 -7.99
C LEU A 82 -0.91 21.27 -8.79
N THR A 83 0.23 21.20 -8.13
CA THR A 83 1.56 21.18 -8.74
C THR A 83 2.09 19.76 -8.76
N ILE A 84 2.41 19.21 -9.92
CA ILE A 84 2.94 17.86 -10.07
C ILE A 84 4.41 17.94 -10.47
N THR A 85 5.27 17.16 -9.81
CA THR A 85 6.68 17.01 -10.19
C THR A 85 6.99 15.55 -10.50
N ASP A 86 8.03 15.32 -11.29
CA ASP A 86 8.56 14.00 -11.63
C ASP A 86 10.05 13.96 -11.32
N ALA A 87 10.45 13.10 -10.41
CA ALA A 87 11.85 12.95 -10.01
C ALA A 87 12.64 11.99 -10.91
N GLN A 88 11.99 11.37 -11.91
CA GLN A 88 12.61 10.46 -12.88
C GLN A 88 13.42 9.33 -12.22
N GLY A 89 12.92 8.79 -11.12
CA GLY A 89 13.57 7.72 -10.37
C GLY A 89 14.72 8.16 -9.45
N ASN A 90 14.94 9.48 -9.31
CA ASN A 90 16.05 10.00 -8.51
C ASN A 90 15.57 10.62 -7.20
N ALA A 91 15.86 9.95 -6.07
CA ALA A 91 15.43 10.43 -4.75
C ALA A 91 16.02 11.82 -4.39
N ASN A 92 17.23 12.17 -4.83
CA ASN A 92 17.81 13.50 -4.58
C ASN A 92 17.03 14.59 -5.34
N THR A 93 16.61 14.31 -6.58
CA THR A 93 15.73 15.20 -7.33
C THR A 93 14.39 15.37 -6.61
N GLN A 94 13.82 14.28 -6.08
CA GLN A 94 12.57 14.33 -5.33
C GLN A 94 12.70 15.19 -4.07
N ILE A 95 13.81 15.07 -3.32
CA ILE A 95 14.10 15.92 -2.16
C ILE A 95 14.11 17.41 -2.54
N GLN A 96 14.78 17.78 -3.66
CA GLN A 96 14.83 19.16 -4.14
C GLN A 96 13.45 19.68 -4.56
N GLN A 97 12.63 18.84 -5.17
CA GLN A 97 11.26 19.16 -5.56
C GLN A 97 10.37 19.39 -4.34
N ILE A 98 10.46 18.52 -3.32
CA ILE A 98 9.76 18.71 -2.04
C ILE A 98 10.21 20.01 -1.37
N GLN A 99 11.52 20.29 -1.33
CA GLN A 99 12.04 21.54 -0.80
C GLN A 99 11.46 22.76 -1.52
N SER A 100 11.35 22.71 -2.85
CA SER A 100 10.75 23.78 -3.64
C SER A 100 9.26 24.01 -3.31
N MET A 101 8.52 22.92 -3.03
CA MET A 101 7.13 22.99 -2.57
C MET A 101 7.01 23.62 -1.18
N ILE A 102 7.94 23.28 -0.28
CA ILE A 102 8.03 23.90 1.06
C ILE A 102 8.28 25.41 0.94
N ASP A 103 9.24 25.81 0.11
CA ASP A 103 9.63 27.22 -0.10
C ASP A 103 8.50 28.01 -0.77
N ALA A 104 7.71 27.35 -1.64
CA ALA A 104 6.49 27.91 -2.24
C ALA A 104 5.31 27.99 -1.25
N LYS A 105 5.48 27.48 -0.02
CA LYS A 105 4.45 27.48 1.05
C LYS A 105 3.15 26.81 0.58
N LEU A 106 3.26 25.62 0.02
CA LEU A 106 2.07 24.81 -0.28
C LEU A 106 1.40 24.39 1.04
N ASP A 107 0.08 24.20 1.01
CA ASP A 107 -0.70 23.76 2.17
C ASP A 107 -0.55 22.25 2.41
N ALA A 108 -0.42 21.48 1.31
CA ALA A 108 -0.21 20.04 1.39
C ALA A 108 0.82 19.55 0.35
N ILE A 109 1.55 18.49 0.72
CA ILE A 109 2.44 17.75 -0.18
C ILE A 109 2.07 16.28 -0.13
N ILE A 110 1.72 15.73 -1.30
CA ILE A 110 1.47 14.31 -1.49
C ILE A 110 2.77 13.68 -1.96
N VAL A 111 3.15 12.51 -1.42
CA VAL A 111 4.43 11.87 -1.70
C VAL A 111 4.19 10.41 -2.08
N ASP A 112 4.75 10.01 -3.22
CA ASP A 112 5.05 8.62 -3.54
C ASP A 112 6.58 8.51 -3.55
N ALA A 113 7.14 7.75 -2.59
CA ALA A 113 8.54 7.89 -2.22
C ALA A 113 9.49 7.05 -3.09
N GLY A 114 10.54 7.66 -3.58
CA GLY A 114 11.64 6.97 -4.29
C GLY A 114 12.64 6.26 -3.37
N SER A 115 12.51 6.46 -2.05
CA SER A 115 13.33 5.81 -1.04
C SER A 115 12.62 5.87 0.30
N ALA A 116 12.66 4.78 1.05
CA ALA A 116 12.03 4.70 2.37
C ALA A 116 12.67 5.65 3.40
N THR A 117 13.95 5.98 3.27
CA THR A 117 14.71 6.76 4.27
C THR A 117 15.25 8.09 3.78
N ALA A 118 15.58 8.21 2.49
CA ALA A 118 16.25 9.41 1.97
C ALA A 118 15.40 10.68 2.08
N LEU A 119 14.07 10.55 2.07
CA LEU A 119 13.13 11.67 2.14
C LEU A 119 12.77 12.09 3.57
N ASP A 120 13.12 11.31 4.59
CA ASP A 120 12.67 11.52 5.98
C ASP A 120 12.93 12.94 6.46
N ARG A 121 14.12 13.47 6.19
CA ARG A 121 14.50 14.82 6.66
C ARG A 121 13.66 15.93 6.01
N VAL A 122 13.45 15.87 4.69
CA VAL A 122 12.69 16.91 3.98
C VAL A 122 11.20 16.84 4.30
N ILE A 123 10.68 15.64 4.55
CA ILE A 123 9.29 15.43 5.00
C ILE A 123 9.10 15.98 6.40
N ALA A 124 10.03 15.69 7.34
CA ALA A 124 10.00 16.24 8.69
C ALA A 124 10.10 17.78 8.67
N ASP A 125 10.89 18.37 7.76
CA ASP A 125 10.95 19.84 7.59
C ASP A 125 9.60 20.40 7.13
N ALA A 126 8.94 19.77 6.13
CA ALA A 126 7.59 20.17 5.70
C ALA A 126 6.59 20.12 6.86
N CYS A 127 6.56 19.00 7.59
CA CYS A 127 5.71 18.82 8.77
C CYS A 127 5.96 19.89 9.85
N SER A 128 7.23 20.19 10.12
CA SER A 128 7.62 21.20 11.13
C SER A 128 7.07 22.60 10.81
N LYS A 129 6.91 22.89 9.53
CA LYS A 129 6.39 24.17 8.98
C LYS A 129 4.87 24.22 8.86
N GLY A 130 4.18 23.17 9.30
CA GLY A 130 2.71 23.14 9.28
C GLY A 130 2.10 22.64 7.96
N ILE A 131 2.90 22.13 7.03
CA ILE A 131 2.42 21.60 5.76
C ILE A 131 1.89 20.19 5.98
N ALA A 132 0.67 19.90 5.52
CA ALA A 132 0.13 18.56 5.54
C ALA A 132 0.93 17.66 4.59
N VAL A 133 1.49 16.54 5.09
CA VAL A 133 2.21 15.59 4.26
C VAL A 133 1.47 14.26 4.26
N THR A 134 1.02 13.82 3.11
CA THR A 134 0.38 12.51 2.93
C THR A 134 1.27 11.65 2.05
N ASN A 135 1.64 10.47 2.54
CA ASN A 135 2.44 9.51 1.80
C ASN A 135 1.58 8.29 1.43
N PHE A 136 1.68 7.82 0.21
CA PHE A 136 0.93 6.67 -0.26
C PHE A 136 1.82 5.73 -1.08
N ASP A 137 1.37 4.48 -1.29
CA ASP A 137 2.03 3.43 -2.08
C ASP A 137 3.46 3.13 -1.57
N SER A 138 4.46 3.77 -2.12
CA SER A 138 5.83 3.65 -1.65
C SER A 138 6.05 4.50 -0.41
N LEU A 139 6.17 3.83 0.74
CA LEU A 139 6.19 4.50 2.03
C LEU A 139 7.59 4.90 2.48
N VAL A 140 7.64 6.04 3.21
CA VAL A 140 8.82 6.49 3.95
C VAL A 140 8.83 5.92 5.38
N ASP A 141 10.01 5.86 6.01
CA ASP A 141 10.12 5.36 7.39
C ASP A 141 9.70 6.38 8.43
N THR A 142 9.93 7.68 8.19
CA THR A 142 9.57 8.73 9.14
C THR A 142 8.11 8.68 9.55
N LYS A 143 7.84 9.09 10.79
CA LYS A 143 6.49 9.30 11.34
C LYS A 143 6.09 10.78 11.35
N ASP A 144 6.99 11.67 10.96
CA ASP A 144 6.79 13.11 10.93
C ASP A 144 6.03 13.53 9.66
N LEU A 145 4.81 13.02 9.52
CA LEU A 145 3.88 13.30 8.41
C LEU A 145 2.43 13.18 8.89
N THR A 146 1.47 13.66 8.11
CA THR A 146 0.06 13.63 8.49
C THR A 146 -0.51 12.23 8.48
N THR A 147 -0.30 11.48 7.39
CA THR A 147 -0.81 10.11 7.25
C THR A 147 -0.05 9.33 6.19
N LYS A 148 -0.04 8.02 6.34
CA LYS A 148 0.34 7.04 5.33
C LYS A 148 -0.90 6.31 4.84
N ILE A 149 -1.02 6.09 3.54
CA ILE A 149 -2.17 5.40 2.93
C ILE A 149 -1.63 4.29 2.04
N ASP A 150 -1.89 3.04 2.40
CA ASP A 150 -1.44 1.91 1.60
C ASP A 150 -2.28 0.66 1.86
N THR A 151 -2.10 -0.33 1.01
CA THR A 151 -2.46 -1.72 1.27
C THR A 151 -1.35 -2.38 2.08
N ASP A 152 -1.65 -3.48 2.80
CA ASP A 152 -0.60 -4.23 3.50
C ASP A 152 0.28 -5.01 2.51
N GLN A 153 1.42 -4.44 2.13
CA GLN A 153 2.35 -5.01 1.15
C GLN A 153 2.98 -6.33 1.65
N GLN A 154 3.22 -6.46 2.95
CA GLN A 154 3.73 -7.74 3.50
C GLN A 154 2.65 -8.81 3.45
N GLN A 155 1.40 -8.47 3.77
CA GLN A 155 0.28 -9.39 3.60
C GLN A 155 0.08 -9.77 2.12
N TRP A 156 0.25 -8.83 1.20
CA TRP A 156 0.24 -9.08 -0.25
C TRP A 156 1.25 -10.18 -0.61
N GLY A 157 2.52 -9.98 -0.24
CA GLY A 157 3.61 -10.92 -0.54
C GLY A 157 3.38 -12.30 0.07
N LYS A 158 2.90 -12.33 1.33
CA LYS A 158 2.56 -13.55 2.07
C LYS A 158 1.46 -14.34 1.36
N LEU A 159 0.32 -13.71 1.04
CA LEU A 159 -0.82 -14.37 0.39
C LEU A 159 -0.46 -14.94 -0.98
N ALA A 160 0.32 -14.19 -1.77
CA ALA A 160 0.82 -14.63 -3.06
C ALA A 160 1.72 -15.87 -2.92
N ALA A 161 2.62 -15.86 -1.93
CA ALA A 161 3.52 -17.00 -1.68
C ALA A 161 2.76 -18.23 -1.16
N GLU A 162 1.83 -18.05 -0.23
CA GLU A 162 0.98 -19.14 0.29
C GLU A 162 0.16 -19.79 -0.83
N TRP A 163 -0.42 -18.96 -1.72
CA TRP A 163 -1.16 -19.47 -2.87
C TRP A 163 -0.24 -20.29 -3.81
N LEU A 164 0.94 -19.76 -4.16
CA LEU A 164 1.87 -20.47 -5.05
C LEU A 164 2.35 -21.79 -4.45
N VAL A 165 2.74 -21.80 -3.17
CA VAL A 165 3.13 -23.03 -2.45
C VAL A 165 2.02 -24.07 -2.48
N LYS A 166 0.77 -23.65 -2.28
CA LYS A 166 -0.40 -24.53 -2.37
C LYS A 166 -0.58 -25.11 -3.78
N GLN A 167 -0.43 -24.29 -4.84
CA GLN A 167 -0.54 -24.78 -6.23
C GLN A 167 0.55 -25.81 -6.56
N LEU A 168 1.73 -25.67 -5.98
CA LEU A 168 2.86 -26.58 -6.18
C LEU A 168 2.86 -27.78 -5.20
N ASN A 169 1.82 -27.95 -4.37
CA ASN A 169 1.77 -28.97 -3.34
C ASN A 169 3.00 -28.99 -2.41
N GLY A 170 3.54 -27.81 -2.10
CA GLY A 170 4.65 -27.60 -1.18
C GLY A 170 6.04 -27.92 -1.73
N LYS A 171 6.21 -28.23 -3.03
CA LYS A 171 7.51 -28.51 -3.64
C LYS A 171 7.59 -28.05 -5.08
N GLY A 172 8.77 -27.65 -5.53
CA GLY A 172 9.02 -27.24 -6.92
C GLY A 172 10.06 -26.15 -7.02
N ASN A 173 10.45 -25.87 -8.24
CA ASN A 173 11.42 -24.85 -8.61
C ASN A 173 10.70 -23.59 -9.06
N ILE A 174 10.99 -22.45 -8.44
CA ILE A 174 10.32 -21.20 -8.76
C ILE A 174 11.29 -20.09 -9.19
N LEU A 175 10.77 -19.18 -10.00
CA LEU A 175 11.36 -17.86 -10.20
C LEU A 175 10.69 -16.84 -9.29
N VAL A 176 11.47 -15.87 -8.81
CA VAL A 176 11.00 -14.72 -8.04
C VAL A 176 11.23 -13.46 -8.87
N LEU A 177 10.15 -12.74 -9.17
CA LEU A 177 10.18 -11.49 -9.93
C LEU A 177 9.79 -10.33 -9.03
N ASN A 178 10.79 -9.55 -8.62
CA ASN A 178 10.63 -8.36 -7.80
C ASN A 178 10.49 -7.10 -8.65
N GLY A 179 9.92 -6.07 -8.05
CA GLY A 179 10.05 -4.69 -8.49
C GLY A 179 11.44 -4.11 -8.22
N PRO A 180 11.64 -2.80 -8.37
CA PRO A 180 12.91 -2.14 -8.08
C PRO A 180 13.34 -2.33 -6.64
N ALA A 181 14.62 -2.65 -6.42
CA ALA A 181 15.19 -2.76 -5.08
C ALA A 181 15.26 -1.40 -4.38
N GLY A 182 15.04 -1.37 -3.06
CA GLY A 182 15.06 -0.15 -2.24
C GLY A 182 13.76 0.68 -2.31
N VAL A 183 12.79 0.23 -3.10
CA VAL A 183 11.42 0.76 -3.10
C VAL A 183 10.58 -0.06 -2.12
N SER A 184 9.95 0.60 -1.14
CA SER A 184 9.30 -0.09 -0.01
C SER A 184 8.25 -1.11 -0.44
N VAL A 185 7.45 -0.81 -1.46
CA VAL A 185 6.46 -1.75 -2.04
C VAL A 185 7.12 -3.08 -2.44
N SER A 186 8.25 -3.01 -3.17
CA SER A 186 8.96 -4.21 -3.62
C SER A 186 9.56 -4.98 -2.45
N ASP A 187 10.25 -4.27 -1.57
CA ASP A 187 10.97 -4.86 -0.45
C ASP A 187 10.00 -5.48 0.57
N ASP A 188 8.87 -4.84 0.87
CA ASP A 188 7.87 -5.34 1.80
C ASP A 188 7.09 -6.54 1.25
N ARG A 189 6.74 -6.55 -0.04
CA ARG A 189 6.16 -7.75 -0.69
C ARG A 189 7.09 -8.94 -0.58
N ARG A 190 8.38 -8.74 -0.88
CA ARG A 190 9.38 -9.80 -0.77
C ARG A 190 9.59 -10.27 0.66
N LYS A 191 9.62 -9.34 1.61
CA LYS A 191 9.71 -9.62 3.05
C LYS A 191 8.51 -10.40 3.57
N GLY A 192 7.30 -10.10 3.08
CA GLY A 192 6.10 -10.87 3.43
C GLY A 192 6.11 -12.31 2.91
N ALA A 193 6.67 -12.54 1.72
CA ALA A 193 6.79 -13.87 1.11
C ALA A 193 7.88 -14.75 1.77
N GLU A 194 8.92 -14.14 2.31
CA GLU A 194 10.10 -14.86 2.82
C GLU A 194 9.78 -15.91 3.90
N PRO A 195 8.99 -15.62 4.95
CA PRO A 195 8.64 -16.62 5.97
C PRO A 195 7.90 -17.82 5.37
N VAL A 196 7.06 -17.60 4.33
CA VAL A 196 6.32 -18.68 3.65
C VAL A 196 7.28 -19.61 2.94
N PHE A 197 8.22 -19.07 2.17
CA PHE A 197 9.22 -19.89 1.46
C PHE A 197 10.17 -20.59 2.44
N LYS A 198 10.60 -19.94 3.52
CA LYS A 198 11.40 -20.57 4.58
C LYS A 198 10.70 -21.74 5.26
N ALA A 199 9.38 -21.64 5.47
CA ALA A 199 8.58 -22.72 6.05
C ALA A 199 8.35 -23.90 5.07
N ASN A 200 8.63 -23.70 3.77
CA ASN A 200 8.44 -24.71 2.71
C ASN A 200 9.77 -24.97 1.97
N PRO A 201 10.76 -25.63 2.61
CA PRO A 201 12.12 -25.74 2.06
C PRO A 201 12.23 -26.62 0.79
N SER A 202 11.18 -27.34 0.44
CA SER A 202 11.05 -28.06 -0.83
C SER A 202 10.65 -27.16 -2.01
N ILE A 203 10.27 -25.93 -1.76
CA ILE A 203 10.18 -24.88 -2.78
C ILE A 203 11.59 -24.29 -2.94
N LYS A 204 12.13 -24.42 -4.14
CA LYS A 204 13.48 -23.95 -4.48
C LYS A 204 13.40 -22.68 -5.31
N ILE A 205 13.88 -21.56 -4.78
CA ILE A 205 14.06 -20.34 -5.57
C ILE A 205 15.31 -20.54 -6.41
N LEU A 206 15.13 -20.80 -7.73
CA LEU A 206 16.24 -21.00 -8.66
C LEU A 206 16.91 -19.69 -9.04
N ALA A 207 16.09 -18.66 -9.20
CA ALA A 207 16.58 -17.31 -9.48
C ALA A 207 15.60 -16.27 -8.96
N GLU A 208 16.17 -15.13 -8.60
CA GLU A 208 15.47 -13.93 -8.18
C GLU A 208 15.98 -12.74 -8.99
N THR A 209 15.10 -11.91 -9.50
CA THR A 209 15.48 -10.73 -10.29
C THR A 209 14.65 -9.52 -9.92
N ASN A 210 15.28 -8.35 -10.01
CA ASN A 210 14.63 -7.06 -9.83
C ASN A 210 14.50 -6.37 -11.18
N THR A 211 13.29 -5.95 -11.53
CA THR A 211 13.01 -5.23 -12.78
C THR A 211 12.05 -4.07 -12.51
N PRO A 212 12.06 -3.03 -13.34
CA PRO A 212 10.98 -2.06 -13.31
C PRO A 212 9.62 -2.76 -13.47
N TYR A 213 8.56 -2.21 -12.90
CA TYR A 213 7.18 -2.72 -13.08
C TYR A 213 6.70 -2.49 -14.52
N ASN A 214 7.38 -3.16 -15.48
CA ASN A 214 7.14 -3.04 -16.92
C ASN A 214 7.29 -4.42 -17.59
N ALA A 215 6.39 -4.74 -18.50
CA ALA A 215 6.32 -6.06 -19.13
C ALA A 215 7.53 -6.37 -20.02
N ALA A 216 8.07 -5.38 -20.76
CA ALA A 216 9.18 -5.64 -21.67
C ALA A 216 10.50 -5.98 -20.95
N PRO A 217 10.99 -5.22 -19.96
CA PRO A 217 12.14 -5.62 -19.15
C PRO A 217 11.93 -6.95 -18.42
N ALA A 218 10.73 -7.21 -17.90
CA ALA A 218 10.43 -8.48 -17.24
C ALA A 218 10.48 -9.65 -18.22
N GLN A 219 9.96 -9.49 -19.45
CA GLN A 219 10.05 -10.51 -20.50
C GLN A 219 11.52 -10.83 -20.82
N GLU A 220 12.36 -9.81 -20.98
CA GLU A 220 13.79 -10.00 -21.27
C GLU A 220 14.49 -10.75 -20.12
N ALA A 221 14.30 -10.31 -18.88
CA ALA A 221 14.88 -10.94 -17.70
C ALA A 221 14.46 -12.41 -17.59
N VAL A 222 13.16 -12.70 -17.72
CA VAL A 222 12.64 -14.08 -17.66
C VAL A 222 13.15 -14.91 -18.82
N THR A 223 13.24 -14.38 -20.05
CA THR A 223 13.82 -15.09 -21.19
C THR A 223 15.23 -15.59 -20.85
N ASN A 224 16.08 -14.72 -20.28
CA ASN A 224 17.44 -15.08 -19.89
C ASN A 224 17.46 -16.15 -18.78
N LEU A 225 16.55 -16.04 -17.79
CA LEU A 225 16.43 -17.03 -16.72
C LEU A 225 15.98 -18.40 -17.22
N LEU A 226 15.11 -18.46 -18.22
CA LEU A 226 14.64 -19.72 -18.81
C LEU A 226 15.74 -20.49 -19.53
N PHE A 227 16.74 -19.83 -20.10
CA PHE A 227 17.92 -20.51 -20.69
C PHE A 227 18.76 -21.22 -19.63
N SER A 228 18.93 -20.61 -18.47
CA SER A 228 19.75 -21.13 -17.38
C SER A 228 19.01 -22.11 -16.47
N ASN A 229 17.67 -22.11 -16.50
CA ASN A 229 16.83 -22.89 -15.60
C ASN A 229 15.80 -23.71 -16.42
N PRO A 230 16.15 -24.94 -16.82
CA PRO A 230 15.29 -25.77 -17.68
C PRO A 230 13.99 -26.24 -17.00
N GLU A 231 13.98 -26.36 -15.70
CA GLU A 231 12.84 -26.87 -14.93
C GLU A 231 12.32 -25.79 -13.98
N ILE A 232 11.25 -25.09 -14.40
CA ILE A 232 10.52 -24.12 -13.62
C ILE A 232 9.11 -24.64 -13.40
N ASP A 233 8.68 -24.69 -12.14
CA ASP A 233 7.35 -25.19 -11.74
C ASP A 233 6.38 -24.05 -11.38
N GLY A 234 6.89 -22.86 -11.07
CA GLY A 234 6.06 -21.71 -10.75
C GLY A 234 6.81 -20.38 -10.78
N VAL A 235 6.05 -19.28 -10.79
CA VAL A 235 6.58 -17.92 -10.76
C VAL A 235 5.88 -17.13 -9.65
N TRP A 236 6.64 -16.72 -8.65
CA TRP A 236 6.17 -15.70 -7.71
C TRP A 236 6.54 -14.33 -8.28
N SER A 237 5.53 -13.55 -8.63
CA SER A 237 5.69 -12.24 -9.25
C SER A 237 4.94 -11.19 -8.45
N GLN A 238 5.59 -10.08 -8.19
CA GLN A 238 5.05 -8.96 -7.41
C GLN A 238 4.13 -8.04 -8.20
N GLY A 239 4.08 -8.14 -9.52
CA GLY A 239 3.35 -7.17 -10.31
C GLY A 239 2.73 -7.74 -11.58
N GLY A 240 1.56 -7.25 -11.96
CA GLY A 240 0.84 -7.74 -13.13
C GLY A 240 1.60 -7.53 -14.44
N ALA A 241 2.32 -6.41 -14.58
CA ALA A 241 3.17 -6.17 -15.75
C ALA A 241 4.36 -7.15 -15.81
N LEU A 242 4.96 -7.47 -14.64
CA LEU A 242 6.02 -8.48 -14.55
C LEU A 242 5.49 -9.85 -14.97
N SER A 243 4.29 -10.20 -14.52
CA SER A 243 3.62 -11.46 -14.83
C SER A 243 3.28 -11.59 -16.31
N ALA A 244 2.77 -10.52 -16.94
CA ALA A 244 2.52 -10.48 -18.38
C ALA A 244 3.82 -10.68 -19.18
N GLY A 245 4.92 -10.06 -18.75
CA GLY A 245 6.25 -10.25 -19.33
C GLY A 245 6.73 -11.69 -19.20
N ALA A 246 6.56 -12.30 -18.02
CA ALA A 246 6.92 -13.69 -17.78
C ALA A 246 6.12 -14.66 -18.66
N VAL A 247 4.78 -14.52 -18.70
CA VAL A 247 3.92 -15.35 -19.59
C VAL A 247 4.39 -15.25 -21.03
N THR A 248 4.67 -14.05 -21.52
CA THR A 248 5.17 -13.83 -22.88
C THR A 248 6.53 -14.50 -23.11
N ALA A 249 7.44 -14.47 -22.14
CA ALA A 249 8.74 -15.12 -22.24
C ALA A 249 8.62 -16.65 -22.33
N PHE A 250 7.78 -17.26 -21.47
CA PHE A 250 7.51 -18.69 -21.53
C PHE A 250 6.98 -19.12 -22.89
N GLU A 251 6.00 -18.41 -23.44
CA GLU A 251 5.42 -18.71 -24.75
C GLU A 251 6.44 -18.60 -25.89
N LYS A 252 7.20 -17.50 -25.94
CA LYS A 252 8.21 -17.30 -26.99
C LYS A 252 9.32 -18.34 -26.96
N GLN A 253 9.60 -18.91 -25.79
CA GLN A 253 10.57 -20.00 -25.62
C GLN A 253 9.93 -21.40 -25.78
N GLY A 254 8.64 -21.49 -26.16
CA GLY A 254 7.94 -22.76 -26.30
C GLY A 254 7.81 -23.53 -24.97
N ARG A 255 7.89 -22.85 -23.83
CA ARG A 255 7.83 -23.45 -22.49
C ARG A 255 6.38 -23.59 -22.03
N LYS A 256 6.12 -24.63 -21.26
CA LYS A 256 4.82 -24.81 -20.60
C LYS A 256 4.58 -23.67 -19.63
N LEU A 257 3.37 -23.08 -19.67
CA LEU A 257 2.92 -22.11 -18.70
C LEU A 257 2.75 -22.78 -17.32
N VAL A 258 3.21 -22.10 -16.28
CA VAL A 258 3.23 -22.58 -14.88
C VAL A 258 2.37 -21.68 -14.00
N PRO A 259 1.99 -22.13 -12.78
CA PRO A 259 1.32 -21.27 -11.81
C PRO A 259 2.08 -19.97 -11.59
N ILE A 260 1.36 -18.83 -11.61
CA ILE A 260 1.96 -17.50 -11.53
C ILE A 260 1.11 -16.55 -10.69
N THR A 261 1.77 -15.75 -9.84
CA THR A 261 1.12 -14.64 -9.12
C THR A 261 1.23 -13.33 -9.90
N GLY A 262 0.40 -12.34 -9.58
CA GLY A 262 0.42 -11.05 -10.26
C GLY A 262 -0.47 -10.00 -9.63
N GLU A 263 -0.80 -9.02 -10.42
CA GLU A 263 -1.64 -7.87 -10.07
C GLU A 263 -2.74 -7.62 -11.10
N ASN A 264 -3.62 -6.67 -10.81
CA ASN A 264 -4.76 -6.25 -11.62
C ASN A 264 -4.40 -5.57 -12.97
N TYR A 265 -3.21 -5.81 -13.50
CA TYR A 265 -2.78 -5.32 -14.81
C TYR A 265 -3.62 -5.96 -15.93
N ARG A 266 -4.33 -5.14 -16.70
CA ARG A 266 -5.29 -5.60 -17.73
C ARG A 266 -4.72 -6.65 -18.68
N PRO A 267 -3.54 -6.49 -19.30
CA PRO A 267 -3.00 -7.51 -20.18
C PRO A 267 -2.74 -8.84 -19.47
N PHE A 268 -2.31 -8.84 -18.21
CA PHE A 268 -2.13 -10.08 -17.45
C PHE A 268 -3.46 -10.78 -17.17
N LEU A 269 -4.50 -10.04 -16.75
CA LEU A 269 -5.83 -10.60 -16.51
C LEU A 269 -6.46 -11.15 -17.81
N GLU A 270 -6.28 -10.46 -18.94
CA GLU A 270 -6.71 -10.93 -20.26
C GLU A 270 -5.96 -12.21 -20.69
N MET A 271 -4.63 -12.25 -20.50
CA MET A 271 -3.83 -13.47 -20.73
C MET A 271 -4.29 -14.62 -19.84
N TRP A 272 -4.57 -14.34 -18.57
CA TRP A 272 -5.10 -15.35 -17.63
C TRP A 272 -6.36 -16.01 -18.19
N LYS A 273 -7.35 -15.21 -18.59
CA LYS A 273 -8.59 -15.73 -19.16
C LYS A 273 -8.40 -16.46 -20.48
N GLN A 274 -7.66 -15.85 -21.43
CA GLN A 274 -7.47 -16.39 -22.78
C GLN A 274 -6.67 -17.70 -22.78
N LYS A 275 -5.62 -17.76 -21.97
CA LYS A 275 -4.69 -18.90 -21.94
C LYS A 275 -5.01 -19.89 -20.83
N LYS A 276 -6.08 -19.65 -20.06
CA LYS A 276 -6.49 -20.48 -18.92
C LYS A 276 -5.32 -20.72 -17.95
N LEU A 277 -4.63 -19.64 -17.56
CA LEU A 277 -3.51 -19.74 -16.63
C LEU A 277 -3.99 -20.24 -15.27
N THR A 278 -3.16 -20.99 -14.58
CA THR A 278 -3.26 -21.13 -13.12
C THR A 278 -2.63 -19.89 -12.50
N ALA A 279 -3.45 -18.93 -12.09
CA ALA A 279 -2.95 -17.66 -11.63
C ALA A 279 -3.70 -17.13 -10.39
N TRP A 280 -3.08 -16.19 -9.71
CA TRP A 280 -3.61 -15.43 -8.61
C TRP A 280 -3.15 -13.98 -8.76
N ALA A 281 -4.00 -13.06 -8.39
CA ALA A 281 -3.63 -11.66 -8.37
C ALA A 281 -4.30 -10.92 -7.19
N THR A 282 -3.85 -9.71 -6.97
CA THR A 282 -4.53 -8.74 -6.13
C THR A 282 -4.51 -7.38 -6.82
N GLN A 283 -4.98 -6.34 -6.15
CA GLN A 283 -4.98 -5.00 -6.73
C GLN A 283 -4.20 -4.05 -5.82
N GLN A 284 -3.32 -3.26 -6.46
CA GLN A 284 -2.81 -2.01 -5.91
C GLN A 284 -3.60 -0.87 -6.57
N PRO A 285 -4.52 -0.23 -5.86
CA PRO A 285 -5.45 0.68 -6.53
C PRO A 285 -4.79 2.03 -6.83
N ASN A 286 -4.84 2.45 -8.10
CA ASN A 286 -4.31 3.74 -8.54
C ASN A 286 -4.97 4.94 -7.83
N TRP A 287 -6.21 4.78 -7.34
CA TRP A 287 -6.92 5.82 -6.60
C TRP A 287 -6.38 6.11 -5.20
N LEU A 288 -5.33 5.41 -4.75
CA LEU A 288 -4.60 5.79 -3.52
C LEU A 288 -4.13 7.25 -3.59
N ALA A 289 -3.72 7.73 -4.77
CA ALA A 289 -3.32 9.12 -4.96
C ALA A 289 -4.49 10.10 -4.81
N ALA A 290 -5.66 9.77 -5.36
CA ALA A 290 -6.89 10.54 -5.14
C ALA A 290 -7.25 10.59 -3.65
N PHE A 291 -7.12 9.46 -2.96
CA PHE A 291 -7.37 9.38 -1.53
C PHE A 291 -6.37 10.22 -0.73
N ALA A 292 -5.09 10.23 -1.13
CA ALA A 292 -4.06 11.03 -0.47
C ALA A 292 -4.38 12.54 -0.53
N VAL A 293 -4.85 13.05 -1.68
CA VAL A 293 -5.32 14.44 -1.81
C VAL A 293 -6.54 14.68 -0.93
N TYR A 294 -7.52 13.78 -0.97
CA TYR A 294 -8.73 13.89 -0.17
C TYR A 294 -8.42 13.94 1.32
N ALA A 295 -7.60 13.02 1.83
CA ALA A 295 -7.20 12.97 3.23
C ALA A 295 -6.42 14.23 3.67
N ALA A 296 -5.54 14.75 2.81
CA ALA A 296 -4.83 16.00 3.09
C ALA A 296 -5.80 17.18 3.24
N VAL A 297 -6.76 17.32 2.32
CA VAL A 297 -7.76 18.40 2.36
C VAL A 297 -8.68 18.27 3.57
N LYS A 298 -9.12 17.06 3.92
CA LYS A 298 -9.90 16.80 5.13
C LYS A 298 -9.15 17.22 6.39
N GLY A 299 -7.87 16.84 6.50
CA GLY A 299 -7.04 17.26 7.62
C GLY A 299 -6.87 18.80 7.70
N LEU A 300 -6.65 19.47 6.57
CA LEU A 300 -6.57 20.95 6.50
C LEU A 300 -7.88 21.65 6.87
N GLN A 301 -9.02 20.97 6.72
CA GLN A 301 -10.33 21.44 7.17
C GLN A 301 -10.59 21.20 8.65
N GLY A 302 -9.68 20.49 9.35
CA GLY A 302 -9.75 20.21 10.77
C GLY A 302 -10.32 18.84 11.14
N ASP A 303 -10.53 17.96 10.17
CA ASP A 303 -10.94 16.59 10.47
C ASP A 303 -9.78 15.76 11.02
N ASP A 304 -10.09 14.82 11.91
CA ASP A 304 -9.13 13.86 12.43
C ASP A 304 -8.70 12.87 11.34
N ILE A 305 -7.41 12.81 11.05
CA ILE A 305 -6.81 11.88 10.09
C ILE A 305 -5.90 10.90 10.85
N PRO A 306 -6.11 9.59 10.74
CA PRO A 306 -5.25 8.61 11.42
C PRO A 306 -3.86 8.59 10.82
N ALA A 307 -2.84 8.26 11.63
CA ALA A 307 -1.44 8.18 11.19
C ALA A 307 -1.21 7.17 10.05
N TYR A 308 -2.06 6.16 9.96
CA TYR A 308 -2.04 5.15 8.90
C TYR A 308 -3.46 4.78 8.49
N ILE A 309 -3.72 4.77 7.20
CA ILE A 309 -4.99 4.34 6.62
C ILE A 309 -4.73 3.04 5.86
N ASP A 310 -5.28 1.96 6.41
CA ASP A 310 -5.18 0.62 5.84
C ASP A 310 -6.27 0.41 4.78
N VAL A 311 -5.83 0.27 3.53
CA VAL A 311 -6.69 0.03 2.38
C VAL A 311 -6.82 -1.49 2.16
N PRO A 312 -8.04 -2.03 2.04
CA PRO A 312 -8.24 -3.45 1.84
C PRO A 312 -7.51 -4.00 0.61
N LEU A 313 -6.97 -5.20 0.74
CA LEU A 313 -6.27 -5.93 -0.32
C LEU A 313 -7.22 -6.98 -0.94
N PRO A 314 -7.94 -6.66 -2.03
CA PRO A 314 -8.85 -7.61 -2.64
C PRO A 314 -8.08 -8.67 -3.43
N ILE A 315 -8.49 -9.92 -3.26
CA ILE A 315 -7.93 -11.05 -4.02
C ILE A 315 -8.66 -11.18 -5.34
N ILE A 316 -7.91 -11.39 -6.41
CA ILE A 316 -8.41 -11.74 -7.73
C ILE A 316 -8.08 -13.22 -7.97
N ASP A 317 -9.12 -13.99 -8.18
CA ASP A 317 -9.07 -15.42 -8.46
C ASP A 317 -9.99 -15.80 -9.63
N GLU A 318 -10.04 -17.08 -9.96
CA GLU A 318 -10.88 -17.57 -11.07
C GLU A 318 -12.37 -17.22 -10.89
N ALA A 319 -12.85 -17.15 -9.64
CA ALA A 319 -14.26 -16.91 -9.37
C ALA A 319 -14.70 -15.47 -9.67
N ASN A 320 -13.78 -14.50 -9.55
CA ASN A 320 -14.09 -13.07 -9.73
C ASN A 320 -13.38 -12.41 -10.90
N LEU A 321 -12.50 -13.13 -11.61
CA LEU A 321 -11.75 -12.61 -12.77
C LEU A 321 -12.65 -11.97 -13.82
N ASP A 322 -13.78 -12.61 -14.16
CA ASP A 322 -14.73 -12.10 -15.15
C ASP A 322 -15.35 -10.76 -14.73
N GLY A 323 -15.55 -10.55 -13.43
CA GLY A 323 -16.01 -9.28 -12.89
C GLY A 323 -14.99 -8.14 -13.07
N TYR A 324 -13.68 -8.44 -12.98
CA TYR A 324 -12.63 -7.47 -13.31
C TYR A 324 -12.62 -7.19 -14.82
N LEU A 325 -12.61 -8.22 -15.65
CA LEU A 325 -12.56 -8.10 -17.12
C LEU A 325 -13.78 -7.39 -17.71
N ALA A 326 -14.95 -7.52 -17.10
CA ALA A 326 -16.16 -6.79 -17.53
C ALA A 326 -15.97 -5.26 -17.48
N ARG A 327 -15.08 -4.77 -16.62
CA ARG A 327 -14.73 -3.34 -16.50
C ARG A 327 -13.55 -2.93 -17.38
N ALA A 328 -12.90 -3.84 -18.08
CA ALA A 328 -11.69 -3.56 -18.86
C ALA A 328 -11.87 -2.42 -19.90
N LYS A 329 -13.09 -2.27 -20.44
CA LYS A 329 -13.43 -1.18 -21.37
C LYS A 329 -13.25 0.23 -20.81
N ASP A 330 -13.29 0.37 -19.49
CA ASP A 330 -13.19 1.65 -18.78
C ASP A 330 -11.74 2.04 -18.49
N PHE A 331 -10.77 1.18 -18.86
CA PHE A 331 -9.34 1.35 -18.60
C PHE A 331 -8.52 1.27 -19.88
N ALA A 332 -7.32 1.86 -19.87
CA ALA A 332 -6.36 1.74 -20.97
C ALA A 332 -6.05 0.27 -21.30
N ALA A 333 -5.68 0.00 -22.55
CA ALA A 333 -5.35 -1.37 -22.99
C ALA A 333 -4.15 -1.95 -22.24
N ASP A 334 -3.23 -1.11 -21.78
CA ASP A 334 -2.06 -1.42 -20.95
C ASP A 334 -2.22 -0.92 -19.50
N GLY A 335 -3.45 -0.71 -19.05
CA GLY A 335 -3.80 -0.15 -17.75
C GLY A 335 -4.05 -1.19 -16.66
N TYR A 336 -4.51 -0.70 -15.51
CA TYR A 336 -4.81 -1.51 -14.32
C TYR A 336 -6.29 -1.43 -13.99
N ILE A 337 -6.96 -2.58 -13.90
CA ILE A 337 -8.40 -2.65 -13.62
C ILE A 337 -8.62 -2.63 -12.12
N TYR A 338 -8.85 -1.48 -11.54
CA TYR A 338 -9.12 -1.32 -10.10
C TYR A 338 -10.62 -1.18 -9.79
N SER A 339 -10.96 -1.39 -8.51
CA SER A 339 -12.34 -1.22 -8.03
C SER A 339 -12.79 0.24 -8.10
N PRO A 340 -14.09 0.49 -8.30
CA PRO A 340 -14.63 1.85 -8.21
C PRO A 340 -14.35 2.48 -6.85
N TYR A 341 -14.23 3.79 -6.82
CA TYR A 341 -14.01 4.58 -5.61
C TYR A 341 -14.82 5.89 -5.66
N ASP A 342 -15.08 6.42 -4.49
CA ASP A 342 -15.68 7.73 -4.28
C ASP A 342 -15.28 8.29 -2.90
N THR A 343 -15.69 9.51 -2.60
CA THR A 343 -15.38 10.15 -1.32
C THR A 343 -16.03 9.45 -0.12
N LYS A 344 -17.16 8.74 -0.33
CA LYS A 344 -17.81 7.97 0.73
C LYS A 344 -16.94 6.78 1.16
N LEU A 345 -16.36 6.06 0.20
CA LEU A 345 -15.39 5.01 0.49
C LEU A 345 -14.20 5.56 1.29
N PHE A 346 -13.69 6.74 0.93
CA PHE A 346 -12.57 7.36 1.62
C PHE A 346 -12.93 7.71 3.07
N ASP A 347 -14.10 8.31 3.31
CA ASP A 347 -14.59 8.59 4.66
C ASP A 347 -14.75 7.32 5.49
N GLU A 348 -15.27 6.22 4.90
CA GLU A 348 -15.39 4.93 5.56
C GLU A 348 -14.02 4.35 5.96
N LEU A 349 -13.01 4.47 5.11
CA LEU A 349 -11.65 3.98 5.37
C LEU A 349 -10.95 4.82 6.46
N ILE A 350 -11.11 6.15 6.45
CA ILE A 350 -10.64 7.03 7.52
C ILE A 350 -11.30 6.64 8.86
N ALA A 351 -12.63 6.57 8.90
CA ALA A 351 -13.37 6.24 10.10
C ALA A 351 -13.05 4.84 10.66
N LYS A 352 -12.79 3.86 9.79
CA LYS A 352 -12.35 2.52 10.17
C LYS A 352 -10.94 2.54 10.79
N SER A 353 -10.03 3.33 10.21
CA SER A 353 -8.65 3.41 10.67
C SER A 353 -8.51 4.18 11.98
N LEU A 354 -9.39 5.14 12.27
CA LEU A 354 -9.45 5.83 13.56
C LEU A 354 -9.91 4.93 14.74
N LYS A 355 -10.52 3.77 14.45
CA LYS A 355 -10.99 2.82 15.47
C LYS A 355 -9.96 1.73 15.82
N LYS A 356 -8.86 1.66 15.06
CA LYS A 356 -7.76 0.72 15.30
C LYS A 356 -6.73 1.33 16.25
#